data_fde94e548310a1140b068a917588123b
#
_entry.id   fde94e548310a1140b068a917588123b
#
_cell.length_a   1.000
_cell.length_b   1.000
_cell.length_c   1.000
_cell.angle_alpha   90.00
_cell.angle_beta   90.00
_cell.angle_gamma   90.00
#
_symmetry.space_group_name_H-M   'P 1'
#
loop_
_entity.id
_entity.type
_entity.pdbx_description
1 polymer ?
#
loop_
_entity_poly.entity_id
_entity_poly.type
_entity_poly.pdbx_seq_one_letter_code
_entity_poly.pdbx_strand_id
1 'polypeptide(L)'
;MGFLEKIFGNYSEKEIKKIKPIVAKIEALGPQYENLSDEELRGKTQEFKDRLAKGETLDDILPEAYAVVREAASRPHVLNMKHFPVQLMGGIVMHQGRIAEMRTGEGKTLVATLPAYLNALEGKGVHVVTVNDYLAQRDSDWMGEVFRFLGLSVGCILNGMDNNERRAAYACDITYGTNNEFGFDYLRDNMVVRKENMVKRDLHYAIIDEVAAQIG
;
A
#
# COMPACT_ATOMS: atom_id res chain seq x y z
N MET A 1 -31.63 12.70 11.25
CA MET A 1 -30.44 13.35 11.80
C MET A 1 -30.75 13.82 13.20
N GLY A 2 -30.13 13.17 14.22
CA GLY A 2 -30.41 13.44 15.62
C GLY A 2 -29.82 14.79 16.08
N PHE A 3 -30.48 15.43 17.04
CA PHE A 3 -30.06 16.70 17.65
C PHE A 3 -28.62 16.63 18.20
N LEU A 4 -28.18 15.48 18.65
CA LEU A 4 -26.82 15.20 19.13
C LEU A 4 -25.76 15.21 17.99
N GLU A 5 -26.09 14.76 16.78
CA GLU A 5 -25.19 14.84 15.61
C GLU A 5 -24.90 16.29 15.20
N LYS A 6 -25.89 17.18 15.37
CA LYS A 6 -25.71 18.63 15.10
C LYS A 6 -24.77 19.31 16.10
N ILE A 7 -24.70 18.84 17.35
CA ILE A 7 -23.87 19.44 18.42
C ILE A 7 -22.45 18.85 18.42
N PHE A 8 -22.30 17.55 18.18
CA PHE A 8 -21.02 16.86 18.28
C PHE A 8 -20.29 16.62 16.95
N GLY A 9 -20.91 16.98 15.81
CA GLY A 9 -20.40 16.70 14.46
C GLY A 9 -20.36 15.20 14.16
N ASN A 10 -20.36 14.84 12.89
CA ASN A 10 -20.18 13.46 12.47
C ASN A 10 -18.74 13.01 12.79
N TYR A 11 -18.57 11.77 13.30
CA TYR A 11 -17.27 11.18 13.60
C TYR A 11 -16.31 11.29 12.39
N SER A 12 -16.82 11.00 11.18
CA SER A 12 -16.06 11.12 9.94
C SER A 12 -15.54 12.53 9.69
N GLU A 13 -16.34 13.58 9.97
CA GLU A 13 -15.90 14.97 9.79
C GLU A 13 -14.76 15.35 10.73
N LYS A 14 -14.78 14.84 11.97
CA LYS A 14 -13.70 15.08 12.94
C LYS A 14 -12.41 14.41 12.50
N GLU A 15 -12.50 13.17 12.01
CA GLU A 15 -11.33 12.45 11.51
C GLU A 15 -10.75 13.10 10.23
N ILE A 16 -11.61 13.52 9.29
CA ILE A 16 -11.19 14.27 8.11
C ILE A 16 -10.46 15.57 8.49
N LYS A 17 -10.92 16.28 9.53
CA LYS A 17 -10.24 17.49 10.02
C LYS A 17 -8.82 17.21 10.53
N LYS A 18 -8.56 16.05 11.11
CA LYS A 18 -7.22 15.64 11.56
C LYS A 18 -6.30 15.28 10.39
N ILE A 19 -6.87 14.70 9.33
CA ILE A 19 -6.13 14.24 8.14
C ILE A 19 -5.77 15.40 7.22
N LYS A 20 -6.63 16.42 7.08
CA LYS A 20 -6.40 17.57 6.19
C LYS A 20 -5.03 18.25 6.35
N PRO A 21 -4.51 18.49 7.55
CA PRO A 21 -3.18 19.08 7.72
C PRO A 21 -2.05 18.19 7.17
N ILE A 22 -2.21 16.86 7.28
CA ILE A 22 -1.23 15.89 6.74
C ILE A 22 -1.25 15.96 5.21
N VAL A 23 -2.43 15.98 4.60
CA VAL A 23 -2.58 16.14 3.14
C VAL A 23 -1.94 17.45 2.67
N ALA A 24 -2.18 18.56 3.38
CA ALA A 24 -1.58 19.84 3.06
C ALA A 24 -0.03 19.80 3.11
N LYS A 25 0.55 19.06 4.06
CA LYS A 25 2.00 18.82 4.10
C LYS A 25 2.49 18.03 2.89
N ILE A 26 1.77 16.97 2.50
CA ILE A 26 2.12 16.16 1.32
C ILE A 26 2.10 17.03 0.06
N GLU A 27 1.07 17.86 -0.12
CA GLU A 27 0.96 18.75 -1.28
C GLU A 27 2.06 19.81 -1.29
N ALA A 28 2.39 20.38 -0.14
CA ALA A 28 3.44 21.40 0.00
C ALA A 28 4.84 20.87 -0.36
N LEU A 29 5.07 19.55 -0.21
CA LEU A 29 6.31 18.89 -0.60
C LEU A 29 6.42 18.66 -2.13
N GLY A 30 5.29 18.72 -2.86
CA GLY A 30 5.25 18.44 -4.31
C GLY A 30 6.34 19.14 -5.11
N PRO A 31 6.48 20.48 -5.04
CA PRO A 31 7.49 21.20 -5.81
C PRO A 31 8.94 20.76 -5.54
N GLN A 32 9.23 20.30 -4.33
CA GLN A 32 10.54 19.77 -3.98
C GLN A 32 10.84 18.48 -4.72
N TYR A 33 9.88 17.56 -4.81
CA TYR A 33 10.07 16.25 -5.44
C TYR A 33 9.94 16.30 -6.97
N GLU A 34 9.14 17.21 -7.52
CA GLU A 34 9.01 17.44 -8.97
C GLU A 34 10.35 17.80 -9.63
N ASN A 35 11.26 18.45 -8.92
CA ASN A 35 12.57 18.86 -9.41
C ASN A 35 13.65 17.77 -9.29
N LEU A 36 13.37 16.65 -8.63
CA LEU A 36 14.33 15.56 -8.49
C LEU A 36 14.45 14.76 -9.78
N SER A 37 15.66 14.30 -10.08
CA SER A 37 15.90 13.26 -11.07
C SER A 37 15.27 11.93 -10.63
N ASP A 38 15.11 11.00 -11.55
CA ASP A 38 14.59 9.66 -11.24
C ASP A 38 15.46 8.92 -10.24
N GLU A 39 16.77 9.10 -10.32
CA GLU A 39 17.74 8.48 -9.41
C GLU A 39 17.63 9.08 -7.99
N GLU A 40 17.53 10.40 -7.89
CA GLU A 40 17.32 11.07 -6.60
C GLU A 40 15.98 10.69 -5.96
N LEU A 41 14.91 10.60 -6.76
CA LEU A 41 13.60 10.20 -6.26
C LEU A 41 13.61 8.75 -5.78
N ARG A 42 14.24 7.83 -6.51
CA ARG A 42 14.46 6.44 -6.11
C ARG A 42 15.28 6.34 -4.83
N GLY A 43 16.31 7.18 -4.70
CA GLY A 43 17.18 7.24 -3.52
C GLY A 43 16.45 7.55 -2.22
N LYS A 44 15.26 8.19 -2.29
CA LYS A 44 14.43 8.47 -1.12
C LYS A 44 13.96 7.20 -0.39
N THR A 45 13.79 6.10 -1.09
CA THR A 45 13.45 4.82 -0.47
C THR A 45 14.51 4.36 0.53
N GLN A 46 15.79 4.46 0.17
CA GLN A 46 16.87 4.08 1.09
C GLN A 46 16.99 5.10 2.24
N GLU A 47 16.83 6.38 1.96
CA GLU A 47 16.81 7.43 3.00
C GLU A 47 15.75 7.14 4.06
N PHE A 48 14.52 6.79 3.65
CA PHE A 48 13.43 6.44 4.58
C PHE A 48 13.74 5.17 5.39
N LYS A 49 14.28 4.12 4.74
CA LYS A 49 14.69 2.90 5.45
C LYS A 49 15.76 3.20 6.51
N ASP A 50 16.71 4.07 6.22
CA ASP A 50 17.76 4.48 7.14
C ASP A 50 17.22 5.31 8.32
N ARG A 51 16.21 6.15 8.08
CA ARG A 51 15.51 6.94 9.13
C ARG A 51 14.72 6.04 10.06
N LEU A 52 13.99 5.06 9.51
CA LEU A 52 13.27 4.04 10.30
C LEU A 52 14.25 3.22 11.16
N ALA A 53 15.41 2.84 10.61
CA ALA A 53 16.46 2.12 11.36
C ALA A 53 17.06 2.97 12.51
N LYS A 54 16.97 4.30 12.43
CA LYS A 54 17.39 5.25 13.47
C LYS A 54 16.31 5.56 14.50
N GLY A 55 15.11 4.98 14.34
CA GLY A 55 14.02 5.07 15.31
C GLY A 55 12.90 6.05 14.96
N GLU A 56 12.89 6.65 13.76
CA GLU A 56 11.69 7.34 13.27
C GLU A 56 10.57 6.32 13.02
N THR A 57 9.33 6.78 13.11
CA THR A 57 8.15 5.96 12.87
C THR A 57 7.64 6.13 11.43
N LEU A 58 6.78 5.21 10.98
CA LEU A 58 6.09 5.37 9.69
C LEU A 58 5.25 6.65 9.63
N ASP A 59 4.63 7.05 10.74
CA ASP A 59 3.85 8.30 10.83
C ASP A 59 4.73 9.54 10.66
N ASP A 60 5.96 9.53 11.15
CA ASP A 60 6.90 10.65 11.02
C ASP A 60 7.28 10.88 9.55
N ILE A 61 7.53 9.80 8.80
CA ILE A 61 7.95 9.88 7.39
C ILE A 61 6.78 9.88 6.40
N LEU A 62 5.54 9.60 6.85
CA LEU A 62 4.36 9.46 5.99
C LEU A 62 4.18 10.62 5.00
N PRO A 63 4.24 11.91 5.41
CA PRO A 63 4.03 13.00 4.46
C PRO A 63 5.05 13.00 3.32
N GLU A 64 6.31 12.73 3.61
CA GLU A 64 7.39 12.67 2.62
C GLU A 64 7.26 11.43 1.73
N ALA A 65 7.03 10.26 2.32
CA ALA A 65 6.85 9.02 1.59
C ALA A 65 5.67 9.09 0.61
N TYR A 66 4.54 9.67 1.03
CA TYR A 66 3.37 9.85 0.14
C TYR A 66 3.64 10.87 -0.96
N ALA A 67 4.40 11.94 -0.69
CA ALA A 67 4.81 12.88 -1.72
C ALA A 67 5.73 12.23 -2.75
N VAL A 68 6.65 11.35 -2.33
CA VAL A 68 7.52 10.56 -3.22
C VAL A 68 6.70 9.61 -4.10
N VAL A 69 5.76 8.84 -3.54
CA VAL A 69 4.88 7.96 -4.33
C VAL A 69 4.03 8.75 -5.31
N ARG A 70 3.46 9.88 -4.87
CA ARG A 70 2.64 10.77 -5.70
C ARG A 70 3.42 11.30 -6.89
N GLU A 71 4.67 11.71 -6.67
CA GLU A 71 5.55 12.17 -7.74
C GLU A 71 5.96 11.03 -8.66
N ALA A 72 6.40 9.88 -8.13
CA ALA A 72 6.77 8.72 -8.91
C ALA A 72 5.62 8.26 -9.83
N ALA A 73 4.40 8.16 -9.29
CA ALA A 73 3.21 7.78 -10.07
C ALA A 73 2.86 8.81 -11.15
N SER A 74 3.19 10.10 -10.96
CA SER A 74 2.92 11.16 -11.93
C SER A 74 3.88 11.17 -13.12
N ARG A 75 5.06 10.54 -12.99
CA ARG A 75 6.06 10.47 -14.08
C ARG A 75 5.46 9.83 -15.33
N PRO A 76 5.63 10.43 -16.53
CA PRO A 76 5.03 9.91 -17.78
C PRO A 76 5.46 8.49 -18.15
N HIS A 77 6.66 8.09 -17.76
CA HIS A 77 7.23 6.76 -18.03
C HIS A 77 6.98 5.75 -16.91
N VAL A 78 6.21 6.13 -15.85
CA VAL A 78 5.76 5.23 -14.79
C VAL A 78 4.26 4.99 -14.98
N LEU A 79 3.39 5.80 -14.38
CA LEU A 79 1.93 5.64 -14.57
C LEU A 79 1.29 6.82 -15.28
N ASN A 80 1.92 7.98 -15.29
CA ASN A 80 1.34 9.25 -15.72
C ASN A 80 0.04 9.60 -14.96
N MET A 81 0.00 9.25 -13.66
CA MET A 81 -1.16 9.45 -12.78
C MET A 81 -0.75 10.17 -11.51
N LYS A 82 -1.33 11.32 -11.22
CA LYS A 82 -1.09 12.07 -9.98
C LYS A 82 -2.25 11.88 -9.01
N HIS A 83 -1.97 11.44 -7.79
CA HIS A 83 -2.99 11.28 -6.76
C HIS A 83 -3.67 12.61 -6.43
N PHE A 84 -5.00 12.59 -6.34
CA PHE A 84 -5.80 13.74 -5.87
C PHE A 84 -5.78 13.84 -4.34
N PRO A 85 -6.03 15.02 -3.76
CA PRO A 85 -6.05 15.22 -2.31
C PRO A 85 -6.98 14.23 -1.56
N VAL A 86 -8.15 13.92 -2.13
CA VAL A 86 -9.08 12.94 -1.55
C VAL A 86 -8.49 11.51 -1.56
N GLN A 87 -7.69 11.18 -2.55
CA GLN A 87 -7.00 9.88 -2.62
C GLN A 87 -5.87 9.79 -1.59
N LEU A 88 -5.17 10.89 -1.32
CA LEU A 88 -4.20 10.97 -0.23
C LEU A 88 -4.88 10.72 1.14
N MET A 89 -6.08 11.29 1.35
CA MET A 89 -6.88 11.00 2.55
C MET A 89 -7.21 9.51 2.68
N GLY A 90 -7.65 8.87 1.59
CA GLY A 90 -7.93 7.43 1.56
C GLY A 90 -6.71 6.60 1.94
N GLY A 91 -5.54 6.93 1.40
CA GLY A 91 -4.27 6.27 1.74
C GLY A 91 -3.92 6.41 3.23
N ILE A 92 -4.10 7.60 3.82
CA ILE A 92 -3.85 7.84 5.26
C ILE A 92 -4.81 7.01 6.11
N VAL A 93 -6.11 6.97 5.76
CA VAL A 93 -7.12 6.18 6.47
C VAL A 93 -6.74 4.69 6.48
N MET A 94 -6.32 4.16 5.33
CA MET A 94 -5.90 2.74 5.22
C MET A 94 -4.62 2.47 6.02
N HIS A 95 -3.63 3.38 6.00
CA HIS A 95 -2.43 3.24 6.83
C HIS A 95 -2.77 3.17 8.33
N GLN A 96 -3.80 3.89 8.77
CA GLN A 96 -4.29 3.86 10.15
C GLN A 96 -5.08 2.57 10.50
N GLY A 97 -5.14 1.57 9.62
CA GLY A 97 -5.87 0.33 9.84
C GLY A 97 -7.39 0.50 9.81
N ARG A 98 -7.88 1.49 9.07
CA ARG A 98 -9.31 1.81 8.94
C ARG A 98 -9.83 1.49 7.54
N ILE A 99 -11.15 1.48 7.40
CA ILE A 99 -11.83 1.27 6.13
C ILE A 99 -11.99 2.61 5.40
N ALA A 100 -11.47 2.69 4.18
CA ALA A 100 -11.70 3.80 3.26
C ALA A 100 -12.77 3.40 2.24
N GLU A 101 -13.98 3.93 2.38
CA GLU A 101 -15.03 3.70 1.40
C GLU A 101 -14.80 4.61 0.18
N MET A 102 -14.65 3.98 -0.98
CA MET A 102 -14.45 4.66 -2.26
C MET A 102 -15.36 4.02 -3.32
N ARG A 103 -15.99 4.86 -4.14
CA ARG A 103 -16.86 4.41 -5.23
C ARG A 103 -16.04 3.78 -6.37
N THR A 104 -16.71 2.98 -7.19
CA THR A 104 -16.11 2.47 -8.43
C THR A 104 -15.69 3.64 -9.32
N GLY A 105 -14.46 3.56 -9.86
CA GLY A 105 -13.88 4.61 -10.70
C GLY A 105 -13.14 5.73 -9.95
N GLU A 106 -13.14 5.77 -8.63
CA GLU A 106 -12.41 6.79 -7.85
C GLU A 106 -10.91 6.48 -7.67
N GLY A 107 -10.41 5.40 -8.28
CA GLY A 107 -8.99 5.06 -8.31
C GLY A 107 -8.48 4.34 -7.07
N LYS A 108 -9.29 3.45 -6.46
CA LYS A 108 -8.89 2.62 -5.30
C LYS A 108 -7.53 1.96 -5.48
N THR A 109 -7.28 1.37 -6.65
CA THR A 109 -6.02 0.69 -6.97
C THR A 109 -4.81 1.63 -6.87
N LEU A 110 -4.95 2.87 -7.37
CA LEU A 110 -3.91 3.88 -7.26
C LEU A 110 -3.71 4.32 -5.81
N VAL A 111 -4.80 4.50 -5.04
CA VAL A 111 -4.74 4.88 -3.62
C VAL A 111 -3.98 3.85 -2.79
N ALA A 112 -4.16 2.55 -3.09
CA ALA A 112 -3.48 1.46 -2.39
C ALA A 112 -1.95 1.54 -2.50
N THR A 113 -1.40 2.21 -3.53
CA THR A 113 0.05 2.37 -3.68
C THR A 113 0.68 3.17 -2.55
N LEU A 114 -0.05 4.11 -1.96
CA LEU A 114 0.43 4.99 -0.89
C LEU A 114 0.75 4.21 0.39
N PRO A 115 -0.22 3.54 1.04
CA PRO A 115 0.05 2.77 2.26
C PRO A 115 0.88 1.51 1.98
N ALA A 116 0.78 0.91 0.78
CA ALA A 116 1.61 -0.24 0.42
C ALA A 116 3.10 0.13 0.41
N TYR A 117 3.47 1.23 -0.26
CA TYR A 117 4.85 1.71 -0.26
C TYR A 117 5.34 2.03 1.15
N LEU A 118 4.59 2.83 1.91
CA LEU A 118 4.98 3.26 3.25
C LEU A 118 5.25 2.07 4.18
N ASN A 119 4.34 1.10 4.24
CA ASN A 119 4.48 -0.05 5.12
C ASN A 119 5.53 -1.06 4.61
N ALA A 120 5.83 -1.08 3.31
CA ALA A 120 6.89 -1.92 2.73
C ALA A 120 8.30 -1.45 3.14
N LEU A 121 8.48 -0.17 3.51
CA LEU A 121 9.77 0.38 3.94
C LEU A 121 10.36 -0.32 5.17
N GLU A 122 9.54 -0.95 6.01
CA GLU A 122 10.01 -1.76 7.15
C GLU A 122 10.62 -3.10 6.74
N GLY A 123 10.51 -3.52 5.46
CA GLY A 123 11.08 -4.77 4.96
C GLY A 123 10.40 -6.04 5.46
N LYS A 124 9.22 -5.93 6.09
CA LYS A 124 8.47 -7.06 6.68
C LYS A 124 7.46 -7.71 5.73
N GLY A 125 7.24 -7.12 4.55
CA GLY A 125 6.30 -7.59 3.54
C GLY A 125 4.88 -7.01 3.69
N VAL A 126 4.33 -6.58 2.57
CA VAL A 126 2.97 -6.05 2.46
C VAL A 126 2.17 -6.94 1.52
N HIS A 127 0.96 -7.31 1.91
CA HIS A 127 0.04 -8.06 1.06
C HIS A 127 -1.04 -7.14 0.50
N VAL A 128 -1.30 -7.22 -0.80
CA VAL A 128 -2.43 -6.55 -1.46
C VAL A 128 -3.37 -7.63 -1.97
N VAL A 129 -4.54 -7.71 -1.34
CA VAL A 129 -5.52 -8.78 -1.55
C VAL A 129 -6.58 -8.30 -2.52
N THR A 130 -6.75 -9.03 -3.62
CA THR A 130 -7.73 -8.76 -4.67
C THR A 130 -8.77 -9.88 -4.79
N VAL A 131 -9.80 -9.66 -5.61
CA VAL A 131 -10.93 -10.59 -5.73
C VAL A 131 -10.59 -11.84 -6.56
N ASN A 132 -9.73 -11.71 -7.57
CA ASN A 132 -9.37 -12.81 -8.47
C ASN A 132 -7.95 -12.67 -9.03
N ASP A 133 -7.44 -13.76 -9.62
CA ASP A 133 -6.08 -13.85 -10.17
C ASP A 133 -5.82 -12.84 -11.30
N TYR A 134 -6.83 -12.56 -12.13
CA TYR A 134 -6.69 -11.56 -13.19
C TYR A 134 -6.41 -10.17 -12.63
N LEU A 135 -7.15 -9.75 -11.60
CA LEU A 135 -6.92 -8.46 -10.94
C LEU A 135 -5.59 -8.45 -10.19
N ALA A 136 -5.23 -9.56 -9.52
CA ALA A 136 -3.95 -9.67 -8.82
C ALA A 136 -2.78 -9.46 -9.80
N GLN A 137 -2.80 -10.15 -10.94
CA GLN A 137 -1.76 -10.01 -11.97
C GLN A 137 -1.77 -8.61 -12.58
N ARG A 138 -2.93 -8.12 -13.01
CA ARG A 138 -3.07 -6.78 -13.63
C ARG A 138 -2.54 -5.69 -12.71
N ASP A 139 -2.93 -5.71 -11.43
CA ASP A 139 -2.59 -4.65 -10.49
C ASP A 139 -1.13 -4.75 -10.04
N SER A 140 -0.58 -5.97 -9.90
CA SER A 140 0.84 -6.17 -9.63
C SER A 140 1.73 -5.70 -10.78
N ASP A 141 1.28 -5.87 -12.03
CA ASP A 141 2.02 -5.39 -13.20
C ASP A 141 1.92 -3.87 -13.29
N TRP A 142 0.72 -3.33 -13.25
CA TRP A 142 0.46 -1.91 -13.48
C TRP A 142 0.90 -1.03 -12.29
N MET A 143 0.38 -1.22 -11.09
CA MET A 143 0.79 -0.46 -9.92
C MET A 143 2.21 -0.80 -9.48
N GLY A 144 2.65 -2.03 -9.77
CA GLY A 144 4.01 -2.48 -9.55
C GLY A 144 5.08 -1.61 -10.19
N GLU A 145 4.76 -0.90 -11.28
CA GLU A 145 5.69 0.05 -11.91
C GLU A 145 6.15 1.14 -10.95
N VAL A 146 5.25 1.69 -10.10
CA VAL A 146 5.61 2.69 -9.09
C VAL A 146 6.61 2.12 -8.08
N PHE A 147 6.33 0.92 -7.59
CA PHE A 147 7.16 0.29 -6.57
C PHE A 147 8.54 -0.08 -7.12
N ARG A 148 8.59 -0.69 -8.32
CA ARG A 148 9.85 -1.03 -9.00
C ARG A 148 10.66 0.21 -9.34
N PHE A 149 9.99 1.28 -9.80
CA PHE A 149 10.64 2.57 -10.03
C PHE A 149 11.28 3.11 -8.76
N LEU A 150 10.61 2.98 -7.61
CA LEU A 150 11.13 3.39 -6.30
C LEU A 150 12.08 2.36 -5.65
N GLY A 151 12.43 1.27 -6.33
CA GLY A 151 13.41 0.28 -5.88
C GLY A 151 12.87 -0.80 -4.94
N LEU A 152 11.55 -0.99 -4.88
CA LEU A 152 10.91 -2.09 -4.14
C LEU A 152 10.60 -3.27 -5.07
N SER A 153 10.67 -4.48 -4.53
CA SER A 153 10.32 -5.71 -5.22
C SER A 153 8.82 -5.99 -5.13
N VAL A 154 8.26 -6.53 -6.23
CA VAL A 154 6.83 -6.86 -6.33
C VAL A 154 6.66 -8.29 -6.80
N GLY A 155 5.90 -9.09 -6.05
CA GLY A 155 5.50 -10.44 -6.38
C GLY A 155 3.98 -10.55 -6.55
N CYS A 156 3.55 -11.63 -7.21
CA CYS A 156 2.14 -11.97 -7.35
C CYS A 156 1.96 -13.47 -7.09
N ILE A 157 0.99 -13.83 -6.25
CA ILE A 157 0.61 -15.24 -6.01
C ILE A 157 -0.61 -15.55 -6.87
N LEU A 158 -0.45 -16.56 -7.71
CA LEU A 158 -1.50 -17.05 -8.60
C LEU A 158 -1.79 -18.53 -8.36
N ASN A 159 -2.95 -18.97 -8.80
CA ASN A 159 -3.29 -20.38 -8.77
C ASN A 159 -2.30 -21.19 -9.61
N GLY A 160 -1.96 -22.39 -9.15
CA GLY A 160 -1.05 -23.31 -9.84
C GLY A 160 0.45 -23.09 -9.59
N MET A 161 0.87 -22.04 -8.87
CA MET A 161 2.26 -21.84 -8.49
C MET A 161 2.75 -22.91 -7.52
N ASP A 162 3.99 -23.36 -7.71
CA ASP A 162 4.65 -24.25 -6.77
C ASP A 162 5.17 -23.52 -5.50
N ASN A 163 5.64 -24.28 -4.52
CA ASN A 163 6.10 -23.70 -3.25
C ASN A 163 7.34 -22.81 -3.39
N ASN A 164 8.21 -23.03 -4.38
CA ASN A 164 9.39 -22.21 -4.58
C ASN A 164 9.02 -20.87 -5.21
N GLU A 165 8.13 -20.90 -6.19
CA GLU A 165 7.55 -19.71 -6.82
C GLU A 165 6.81 -18.86 -5.77
N ARG A 166 6.01 -19.50 -4.92
CA ARG A 166 5.30 -18.82 -3.81
C ARG A 166 6.27 -18.17 -2.83
N ARG A 167 7.33 -18.89 -2.39
CA ARG A 167 8.36 -18.31 -1.50
C ARG A 167 9.03 -17.12 -2.13
N ALA A 168 9.38 -17.19 -3.42
CA ALA A 168 9.98 -16.07 -4.13
C ALA A 168 9.05 -14.85 -4.16
N ALA A 169 7.75 -15.05 -4.43
CA ALA A 169 6.76 -13.98 -4.42
C ALA A 169 6.54 -13.39 -3.02
N TYR A 170 6.45 -14.23 -1.97
CA TYR A 170 6.33 -13.74 -0.58
C TYR A 170 7.61 -13.06 -0.06
N ALA A 171 8.77 -13.35 -0.64
CA ALA A 171 10.02 -12.67 -0.29
C ALA A 171 10.09 -11.23 -0.82
N CYS A 172 9.23 -10.85 -1.78
CA CYS A 172 9.15 -9.48 -2.27
C CYS A 172 8.66 -8.50 -1.18
N ASP A 173 8.96 -7.21 -1.35
CA ASP A 173 8.51 -6.15 -0.44
C ASP A 173 6.98 -6.02 -0.45
N ILE A 174 6.36 -6.20 -1.62
CA ILE A 174 4.90 -6.14 -1.82
C ILE A 174 4.47 -7.37 -2.60
N THR A 175 3.46 -8.08 -2.11
CA THR A 175 2.92 -9.29 -2.75
C THR A 175 1.43 -9.13 -3.00
N TYR A 176 1.03 -9.24 -4.27
CA TYR A 176 -0.36 -9.29 -4.71
C TYR A 176 -0.86 -10.73 -4.72
N GLY A 177 -2.16 -10.92 -4.53
CA GLY A 177 -2.80 -12.23 -4.61
C GLY A 177 -4.27 -12.15 -4.21
N THR A 178 -4.97 -13.29 -4.30
CA THR A 178 -6.36 -13.38 -3.87
C THR A 178 -6.47 -13.78 -2.40
N ASN A 179 -7.62 -13.49 -1.78
CA ASN A 179 -7.92 -13.96 -0.42
C ASN A 179 -7.82 -15.48 -0.31
N ASN A 180 -8.25 -16.22 -1.33
CA ASN A 180 -8.18 -17.68 -1.37
C ASN A 180 -6.72 -18.16 -1.34
N GLU A 181 -5.86 -17.61 -2.20
CA GLU A 181 -4.45 -18.00 -2.27
C GLU A 181 -3.73 -17.68 -0.96
N PHE A 182 -3.89 -16.47 -0.43
CA PHE A 182 -3.32 -16.12 0.88
C PHE A 182 -3.86 -16.97 2.02
N GLY A 183 -5.17 -17.26 2.03
CA GLY A 183 -5.81 -18.07 3.04
C GLY A 183 -5.35 -19.53 3.01
N PHE A 184 -5.31 -20.14 1.82
CA PHE A 184 -4.84 -21.52 1.67
C PHE A 184 -3.34 -21.66 1.97
N ASP A 185 -2.51 -20.69 1.59
CA ASP A 185 -1.09 -20.71 1.97
C ASP A 185 -0.92 -20.58 3.49
N TYR A 186 -1.71 -19.74 4.16
CA TYR A 186 -1.71 -19.67 5.61
C TYR A 186 -2.09 -20.99 6.25
N LEU A 187 -3.12 -21.67 5.76
CA LEU A 187 -3.52 -22.98 6.26
C LEU A 187 -2.43 -24.04 6.00
N ARG A 188 -1.86 -24.07 4.80
CA ARG A 188 -0.76 -25.00 4.46
C ARG A 188 0.46 -24.79 5.35
N ASP A 189 0.86 -23.56 5.58
CA ASP A 189 1.99 -23.22 6.45
C ASP A 189 1.77 -23.65 7.90
N ASN A 190 0.52 -23.64 8.40
CA ASN A 190 0.19 -24.13 9.74
C ASN A 190 0.18 -25.67 9.84
N MET A 191 0.23 -26.40 8.74
CA MET A 191 0.28 -27.88 8.71
C MET A 191 1.68 -28.41 8.49
N VAL A 192 2.69 -27.58 8.17
CA VAL A 192 4.06 -28.05 7.97
C VAL A 192 4.73 -28.39 9.29
N VAL A 193 5.55 -29.47 9.29
CA VAL A 193 6.28 -29.91 10.48
C VAL A 193 7.49 -29.03 10.77
N ARG A 194 8.07 -28.42 9.75
CA ARG A 194 9.29 -27.60 9.86
C ARG A 194 9.05 -26.22 9.32
N LYS A 195 9.50 -25.18 10.03
CA LYS A 195 9.35 -23.76 9.66
C LYS A 195 9.97 -23.44 8.27
N GLU A 196 11.05 -24.13 7.91
CA GLU A 196 11.69 -23.99 6.60
C GLU A 196 10.83 -24.42 5.41
N ASN A 197 9.77 -25.20 5.67
CA ASN A 197 8.81 -25.61 4.63
C ASN A 197 7.67 -24.60 4.43
N MET A 198 7.55 -23.59 5.27
CA MET A 198 6.59 -22.51 5.08
C MET A 198 6.94 -21.71 3.83
N VAL A 199 5.91 -21.20 3.15
CA VAL A 199 6.08 -20.33 1.99
C VAL A 199 5.99 -18.85 2.36
N LYS A 200 5.26 -18.52 3.43
CA LYS A 200 5.02 -17.14 3.89
C LYS A 200 6.06 -16.70 4.92
N ARG A 201 6.26 -15.38 4.98
CA ARG A 201 6.89 -14.70 6.11
C ARG A 201 5.84 -14.37 7.18
N ASP A 202 6.27 -13.83 8.31
CA ASP A 202 5.36 -13.32 9.34
C ASP A 202 4.42 -12.25 8.74
N LEU A 203 3.18 -12.24 9.21
CA LEU A 203 2.18 -11.26 8.75
C LEU A 203 2.52 -9.88 9.34
N HIS A 204 2.47 -8.85 8.49
CA HIS A 204 2.78 -7.49 8.89
C HIS A 204 1.68 -6.51 8.53
N TYR A 205 1.44 -6.27 7.26
CA TYR A 205 0.43 -5.33 6.79
C TYR A 205 -0.30 -5.88 5.57
N ALA A 206 -1.62 -5.68 5.52
CA ALA A 206 -2.42 -6.09 4.37
C ALA A 206 -3.42 -5.00 3.98
N ILE A 207 -3.60 -4.82 2.69
CA ILE A 207 -4.66 -4.03 2.07
C ILE A 207 -5.62 -5.01 1.42
N ILE A 208 -6.91 -4.93 1.78
CA ILE A 208 -7.95 -5.79 1.24
C ILE A 208 -8.85 -4.92 0.35
N ASP A 209 -8.80 -5.16 -0.95
CA ASP A 209 -9.68 -4.51 -1.90
C ASP A 209 -11.02 -5.25 -2.00
N GLU A 210 -12.10 -4.48 -2.18
CA GLU A 210 -13.48 -4.98 -2.34
C GLU A 210 -13.92 -5.93 -1.21
N VAL A 211 -13.75 -5.52 0.04
CA VAL A 211 -14.03 -6.32 1.25
C VAL A 211 -15.43 -6.98 1.20
N ALA A 212 -16.46 -6.27 0.72
CA ALA A 212 -17.80 -6.79 0.63
C ALA A 212 -17.92 -8.00 -0.30
N ALA A 213 -17.12 -8.06 -1.37
CA ALA A 213 -17.11 -9.19 -2.31
C ALA A 213 -16.34 -10.41 -1.79
N GLN A 214 -15.53 -10.22 -0.72
CA GLN A 214 -14.70 -11.27 -0.16
C GLN A 214 -15.29 -11.94 1.09
N ILE A 215 -16.37 -11.36 1.66
CA ILE A 215 -17.03 -11.84 2.88
C ILE A 215 -18.36 -12.59 2.56
N GLY A 216 -18.83 -12.53 1.29
CA GLY A 216 -20.08 -13.14 0.82
C GLY A 216 -20.02 -14.64 0.59
#